data_336045c33251aa007e4a11e58e780ccd
#
_entry.id   336045c33251aa007e4a11e58e780ccd
#
_cell.length_a   1.000
_cell.length_b   1.000
_cell.length_c   1.000
_cell.angle_alpha   90.00
_cell.angle_beta   90.00
_cell.angle_gamma   90.00
#
_symmetry.space_group_name_H-M   'P 1'
#
loop_
_entity.id
_entity.type
_entity.pdbx_description
1 polymer ?
#
loop_
_entity_poly.entity_id
_entity_poly.type
_entity_poly.pdbx_seq_one_letter_code
_entity_poly.pdbx_strand_id
1 'polypeptide(L)'
;MHRYFTDQRHEGLRRQVRDFAEREVRPRIAEMEASRTVCPDLSRLIARQGWIGATVDRAYGGMGAGHVAKTLIIEELSRVSAAMGAMAQASQLGVAKIVHFGSEEQKKTWLPAIASGDCLPTIAVTEPQSGGHVLGMASTAVRDGDDYVLNGRKIYVGNSHIGDLHGVVVRTGEGSKGLSAFLVESGTRGFRVGPQQPAMGLHGFSFGELFFDDCRVPAAQLLGREGDGLSVAYSSSVLYGRPNLTAVSLGIHQAVLDETTAFCTERRRYGEPLAELPTVKLKLGRIQSRLLLARLSAYHAVHLLDQGLPCDAELMNAKLVNAESALESARDAMDIHAACGLFTDRPVERFLRDAHHIFAPAGTSDIQLLRLGELALGQGKGEWSGRLAEVLRPAPVERPEEEPLPGGREALARVS
;
A
#
# COMPACT_ATOMS: atom_id res chain seq x y z
N MET A 1 -16.47 -10.96 10.66
CA MET A 1 -16.65 -10.01 9.55
C MET A 1 -15.76 -10.34 8.35
N HIS A 2 -14.54 -10.86 8.56
CA HIS A 2 -13.64 -11.28 7.47
C HIS A 2 -14.16 -12.42 6.59
N ARG A 3 -15.06 -13.27 7.13
CA ARG A 3 -15.53 -14.51 6.48
C ARG A 3 -16.21 -14.33 5.11
N TYR A 4 -16.60 -13.10 4.75
CA TYR A 4 -17.16 -12.80 3.42
C TYR A 4 -16.09 -12.55 2.35
N PHE A 5 -14.88 -12.12 2.76
CA PHE A 5 -13.79 -11.74 1.86
C PHE A 5 -12.57 -12.65 1.98
N THR A 6 -12.52 -13.51 3.01
CA THR A 6 -11.38 -14.38 3.31
C THR A 6 -11.82 -15.83 3.48
N ASP A 7 -10.96 -16.73 3.07
CA ASP A 7 -11.11 -18.19 3.21
C ASP A 7 -10.07 -18.77 4.20
N GLN A 8 -10.01 -20.09 4.31
CA GLN A 8 -9.05 -20.78 5.18
C GLN A 8 -7.58 -20.52 4.80
N ARG A 9 -7.28 -20.28 3.50
CA ARG A 9 -5.92 -19.99 3.02
C ARG A 9 -5.50 -18.60 3.52
N HIS A 10 -6.39 -17.61 3.44
CA HIS A 10 -6.16 -16.29 3.97
C HIS A 10 -5.93 -16.31 5.48
N GLU A 11 -6.69 -17.09 6.24
CA GLU A 11 -6.49 -17.23 7.69
C GLU A 11 -5.17 -17.96 8.04
N GLY A 12 -4.75 -18.92 7.23
CA GLY A 12 -3.43 -19.54 7.31
C GLY A 12 -2.30 -18.53 7.10
N LEU A 13 -2.40 -17.74 6.03
CA LEU A 13 -1.44 -16.67 5.71
C LEU A 13 -1.40 -15.60 6.81
N ARG A 14 -2.57 -15.19 7.32
CA ARG A 14 -2.67 -14.24 8.44
C ARG A 14 -1.86 -14.70 9.66
N ARG A 15 -2.02 -15.95 10.07
CA ARG A 15 -1.26 -16.51 11.19
C ARG A 15 0.23 -16.52 10.90
N GLN A 16 0.64 -16.97 9.73
CA GLN A 16 2.04 -17.01 9.31
C GLN A 16 2.69 -15.63 9.37
N VAL A 17 2.04 -14.60 8.81
CA VAL A 17 2.57 -13.23 8.80
C VAL A 17 2.63 -12.66 10.23
N ARG A 18 1.59 -12.88 11.02
CA ARG A 18 1.53 -12.45 12.42
C ARG A 18 2.66 -13.08 13.25
N ASP A 19 2.81 -14.40 13.20
CA ASP A 19 3.83 -15.13 13.95
C ASP A 19 5.25 -14.66 13.56
N PHE A 20 5.46 -14.43 12.27
CA PHE A 20 6.71 -13.85 11.78
C PHE A 20 6.91 -12.43 12.32
N ALA A 21 5.91 -11.56 12.23
CA ALA A 21 6.02 -10.17 12.67
C ALA A 21 6.29 -10.07 14.18
N GLU A 22 5.65 -10.90 14.99
CA GLU A 22 5.89 -10.95 16.43
C GLU A 22 7.31 -11.47 16.76
N ARG A 23 7.80 -12.47 16.05
CA ARG A 23 9.10 -13.08 16.31
C ARG A 23 10.27 -12.25 15.77
N GLU A 24 10.16 -11.71 14.55
CA GLU A 24 11.29 -11.10 13.84
C GLU A 24 11.23 -9.56 13.83
N VAL A 25 10.01 -8.98 13.76
CA VAL A 25 9.85 -7.52 13.64
C VAL A 25 9.77 -6.85 15.02
N ARG A 26 8.95 -7.39 15.92
CA ARG A 26 8.74 -6.78 17.25
C ARG A 26 10.05 -6.50 18.03
N PRO A 27 11.03 -7.43 18.10
CA PRO A 27 12.27 -7.19 18.83
C PRO A 27 13.13 -6.05 18.25
N ARG A 28 12.92 -5.71 16.96
CA ARG A 28 13.73 -4.69 16.27
C ARG A 28 13.13 -3.28 16.36
N ILE A 29 11.93 -3.12 16.94
CA ILE A 29 11.23 -1.81 17.00
C ILE A 29 12.05 -0.78 17.78
N ALA A 30 12.59 -1.13 18.94
CA ALA A 30 13.36 -0.20 19.76
C ALA A 30 14.60 0.33 19.02
N GLU A 31 15.29 -0.54 18.27
CA GLU A 31 16.42 -0.15 17.43
C GLU A 31 16.01 0.80 16.30
N MET A 32 14.91 0.50 15.60
CA MET A 32 14.37 1.35 14.52
C MET A 32 13.94 2.72 15.04
N GLU A 33 13.28 2.78 16.20
CA GLU A 33 12.88 4.05 16.83
C GLU A 33 14.08 4.88 17.28
N ALA A 34 15.11 4.24 17.82
CA ALA A 34 16.33 4.93 18.28
C ALA A 34 17.20 5.43 17.13
N SER A 35 17.41 4.62 16.10
CA SER A 35 18.25 4.98 14.96
C SER A 35 17.55 5.92 13.97
N ARG A 36 16.23 5.82 13.86
CA ARG A 36 15.39 6.53 12.86
C ARG A 36 15.85 6.30 11.42
N THR A 37 16.55 5.22 11.17
CA THR A 37 17.08 4.85 9.85
C THR A 37 16.40 3.58 9.33
N VAL A 38 16.52 3.37 8.02
CA VAL A 38 16.05 2.13 7.39
C VAL A 38 16.75 0.91 8.00
N CYS A 39 16.03 -0.21 8.06
CA CYS A 39 16.53 -1.49 8.57
C CYS A 39 16.64 -2.49 7.39
N PRO A 40 17.78 -2.50 6.66
CA PRO A 40 17.91 -3.25 5.41
C PRO A 40 17.82 -4.76 5.56
N ASP A 41 18.47 -5.32 6.59
CA ASP A 41 18.47 -6.74 6.88
C ASP A 41 17.08 -7.28 7.21
N LEU A 42 16.30 -6.56 8.03
CA LEU A 42 14.92 -6.91 8.33
C LEU A 42 14.03 -6.78 7.09
N SER A 43 14.23 -5.74 6.29
CA SER A 43 13.51 -5.55 5.02
C SER A 43 13.74 -6.71 4.05
N ARG A 44 14.99 -7.17 3.93
CA ARG A 44 15.34 -8.35 3.12
C ARG A 44 14.76 -9.64 3.69
N LEU A 45 14.76 -9.78 5.02
CA LEU A 45 14.18 -10.95 5.68
C LEU A 45 12.66 -11.06 5.40
N ILE A 46 11.94 -9.92 5.43
CA ILE A 46 10.52 -9.85 5.06
C ILE A 46 10.34 -10.19 3.57
N ALA A 47 11.16 -9.61 2.68
CA ALA A 47 11.07 -9.86 1.25
C ALA A 47 11.23 -11.35 0.90
N ARG A 48 12.19 -12.03 1.55
CA ARG A 48 12.45 -13.47 1.37
C ARG A 48 11.32 -14.40 1.83
N GLN A 49 10.30 -13.86 2.52
CA GLN A 49 9.07 -14.62 2.76
C GLN A 49 8.20 -14.77 1.49
N GLY A 50 8.56 -14.13 0.38
CA GLY A 50 7.81 -14.15 -0.87
C GLY A 50 6.60 -13.21 -0.91
N TRP A 51 6.36 -12.46 0.17
CA TRP A 51 5.16 -11.63 0.33
C TRP A 51 5.11 -10.39 -0.58
N ILE A 52 6.26 -9.93 -1.06
CA ILE A 52 6.31 -8.86 -2.07
C ILE A 52 5.67 -9.32 -3.39
N GLY A 53 5.80 -10.61 -3.71
CA GLY A 53 5.19 -11.27 -4.86
C GLY A 53 3.73 -11.70 -4.67
N ALA A 54 2.98 -11.16 -3.70
CA ALA A 54 1.61 -11.60 -3.41
C ALA A 54 0.67 -11.57 -4.62
N THR A 55 0.79 -10.54 -5.47
CA THR A 55 -0.01 -10.38 -6.71
C THR A 55 0.71 -10.83 -7.99
N VAL A 56 1.95 -11.30 -7.89
CA VAL A 56 2.71 -11.84 -9.02
C VAL A 56 2.17 -13.24 -9.34
N ASP A 57 1.97 -13.50 -10.63
CA ASP A 57 1.51 -14.81 -11.09
C ASP A 57 2.50 -15.92 -10.73
N ARG A 58 1.97 -17.11 -10.47
CA ARG A 58 2.75 -18.31 -10.14
C ARG A 58 3.70 -18.71 -11.26
N ALA A 59 3.37 -18.40 -12.52
CA ALA A 59 4.24 -18.64 -13.68
C ALA A 59 5.58 -17.87 -13.58
N TYR A 60 5.61 -16.77 -12.82
CA TYR A 60 6.83 -16.01 -12.52
C TYR A 60 7.34 -16.23 -11.08
N GLY A 61 6.92 -17.31 -10.42
CA GLY A 61 7.36 -17.63 -9.06
C GLY A 61 6.63 -16.88 -7.95
N GLY A 62 5.62 -16.08 -8.26
CA GLY A 62 4.83 -15.33 -7.28
C GLY A 62 3.81 -16.18 -6.55
N MET A 63 3.11 -15.57 -5.60
CA MET A 63 2.06 -16.26 -4.84
C MET A 63 0.75 -16.43 -5.65
N GLY A 64 0.46 -15.54 -6.61
CA GLY A 64 -0.81 -15.52 -7.33
C GLY A 64 -2.01 -15.44 -6.36
N ALA A 65 -1.85 -14.73 -5.24
CA ALA A 65 -2.81 -14.74 -4.13
C ALA A 65 -3.77 -13.53 -4.13
N GLY A 66 -3.55 -12.57 -5.02
CA GLY A 66 -4.44 -11.43 -5.21
C GLY A 66 -4.27 -10.29 -4.20
N HIS A 67 -5.16 -9.32 -4.30
CA HIS A 67 -5.13 -8.08 -3.51
C HIS A 67 -5.64 -8.26 -2.07
N VAL A 68 -6.58 -9.19 -1.84
CA VAL A 68 -7.04 -9.54 -0.49
C VAL A 68 -5.87 -10.08 0.34
N ALA A 69 -5.12 -11.06 -0.20
CA ALA A 69 -3.94 -11.60 0.47
C ALA A 69 -2.84 -10.55 0.69
N LYS A 70 -2.58 -9.70 -0.32
CA LYS A 70 -1.67 -8.57 -0.23
C LYS A 70 -2.03 -7.62 0.92
N THR A 71 -3.31 -7.23 1.01
CA THR A 71 -3.83 -6.35 2.06
C THR A 71 -3.63 -6.96 3.44
N LEU A 72 -3.91 -8.24 3.59
CA LEU A 72 -3.74 -9.00 4.82
C LEU A 72 -2.26 -9.03 5.28
N ILE A 73 -1.32 -9.25 4.36
CA ILE A 73 0.12 -9.24 4.65
C ILE A 73 0.54 -7.87 5.21
N ILE A 74 0.13 -6.79 4.54
CA ILE A 74 0.49 -5.43 4.96
C ILE A 74 -0.18 -5.09 6.31
N GLU A 75 -1.44 -5.45 6.51
CA GLU A 75 -2.17 -5.24 7.78
C GLU A 75 -1.43 -5.89 8.95
N GLU A 76 -1.07 -7.18 8.84
CA GLU A 76 -0.44 -7.90 9.94
C GLU A 76 0.99 -7.42 10.23
N LEU A 77 1.77 -7.07 9.21
CA LEU A 77 3.07 -6.42 9.41
C LEU A 77 2.91 -5.06 10.09
N SER A 78 1.95 -4.24 9.64
CA SER A 78 1.70 -2.89 10.16
C SER A 78 1.16 -2.89 11.58
N ARG A 79 0.46 -3.94 12.00
CA ARG A 79 -0.02 -4.12 13.37
C ARG A 79 1.14 -4.18 14.36
N VAL A 80 2.29 -4.72 13.96
CA VAL A 80 3.50 -4.79 14.77
C VAL A 80 4.38 -3.56 14.54
N SER A 81 4.64 -3.24 13.26
CA SER A 81 5.42 -2.07 12.84
C SER A 81 4.87 -1.49 11.54
N ALA A 82 4.30 -0.29 11.63
CA ALA A 82 3.82 0.43 10.46
C ALA A 82 4.94 0.71 9.45
N ALA A 83 6.18 0.88 9.90
CA ALA A 83 7.36 1.04 9.06
C ALA A 83 7.63 -0.20 8.18
N MET A 84 7.49 -1.40 8.75
CA MET A 84 7.68 -2.64 7.98
C MET A 84 6.50 -2.95 7.06
N GLY A 85 5.28 -2.61 7.45
CA GLY A 85 4.13 -2.60 6.53
C GLY A 85 4.30 -1.60 5.40
N ALA A 86 4.82 -0.40 5.68
CA ALA A 86 5.15 0.61 4.68
C ALA A 86 6.26 0.15 3.73
N MET A 87 7.26 -0.58 4.22
CA MET A 87 8.30 -1.20 3.40
C MET A 87 7.69 -2.21 2.40
N ALA A 88 6.85 -3.12 2.86
CA ALA A 88 6.21 -4.10 2.00
C ALA A 88 5.30 -3.43 0.96
N GLN A 89 4.48 -2.43 1.37
CA GLN A 89 3.61 -1.70 0.47
C GLN A 89 4.37 -0.94 -0.62
N ALA A 90 5.49 -0.28 -0.27
CA ALA A 90 6.28 0.51 -1.23
C ALA A 90 6.92 -0.39 -2.31
N SER A 91 7.43 -1.56 -1.93
CA SER A 91 7.93 -2.54 -2.90
C SER A 91 6.83 -3.08 -3.81
N GLN A 92 5.63 -3.31 -3.28
CA GLN A 92 4.49 -3.75 -4.11
C GLN A 92 4.01 -2.68 -5.10
N LEU A 93 4.21 -1.38 -4.82
CA LEU A 93 4.04 -0.34 -5.84
C LEU A 93 4.99 -0.54 -7.02
N GLY A 94 6.21 -0.96 -6.71
CA GLY A 94 7.21 -1.31 -7.72
C GLY A 94 6.83 -2.57 -8.51
N VAL A 95 6.16 -3.55 -7.91
CA VAL A 95 5.63 -4.74 -8.61
C VAL A 95 4.57 -4.35 -9.63
N ALA A 96 3.63 -3.47 -9.28
CA ALA A 96 2.50 -3.07 -10.10
C ALA A 96 2.88 -2.70 -11.52
N LYS A 97 3.91 -1.88 -11.67
CA LYS A 97 4.35 -1.37 -12.98
C LYS A 97 4.88 -2.47 -13.90
N ILE A 98 5.57 -3.49 -13.33
CA ILE A 98 6.13 -4.60 -14.13
C ILE A 98 5.01 -5.55 -14.52
N VAL A 99 4.11 -5.89 -13.58
CA VAL A 99 2.97 -6.77 -13.84
C VAL A 99 2.07 -6.21 -14.94
N HIS A 100 1.78 -4.89 -14.90
CA HIS A 100 0.80 -4.27 -15.80
C HIS A 100 1.40 -3.71 -17.09
N PHE A 101 2.66 -3.27 -17.09
CA PHE A 101 3.29 -2.59 -18.22
C PHE A 101 4.61 -3.20 -18.68
N GLY A 102 5.16 -4.17 -17.94
CA GLY A 102 6.39 -4.85 -18.34
C GLY A 102 6.20 -5.70 -19.58
N SER A 103 7.21 -5.71 -20.47
CA SER A 103 7.30 -6.69 -21.56
C SER A 103 7.46 -8.11 -20.98
N GLU A 104 7.25 -9.12 -21.79
CA GLU A 104 7.43 -10.51 -21.34
C GLU A 104 8.88 -10.79 -20.90
N GLU A 105 9.87 -10.16 -21.55
CA GLU A 105 11.27 -10.22 -21.19
C GLU A 105 11.50 -9.56 -19.81
N GLN A 106 10.94 -8.37 -19.60
CA GLN A 106 11.04 -7.66 -18.31
C GLN A 106 10.36 -8.47 -17.19
N LYS A 107 9.19 -9.05 -17.44
CA LYS A 107 8.49 -9.91 -16.47
C LYS A 107 9.32 -11.14 -16.12
N LYS A 108 9.85 -11.85 -17.12
CA LYS A 108 10.69 -13.04 -16.92
C LYS A 108 11.99 -12.74 -16.19
N THR A 109 12.55 -11.55 -16.41
CA THR A 109 13.79 -11.12 -15.76
C THR A 109 13.56 -10.73 -14.31
N TRP A 110 12.55 -9.90 -14.04
CA TRP A 110 12.44 -9.23 -12.76
C TRP A 110 11.45 -9.89 -11.78
N LEU A 111 10.32 -10.44 -12.26
CA LEU A 111 9.31 -10.96 -11.36
C LEU A 111 9.76 -12.16 -10.52
N PRO A 112 10.57 -13.11 -11.03
CA PRO A 112 11.11 -14.20 -10.20
C PRO A 112 12.02 -13.69 -9.08
N ALA A 113 12.94 -12.76 -9.37
CA ALA A 113 13.83 -12.18 -8.37
C ALA A 113 13.07 -11.34 -7.31
N ILE A 114 11.98 -10.68 -7.71
CA ILE A 114 11.09 -9.97 -6.79
C ILE A 114 10.31 -10.96 -5.92
N ALA A 115 9.80 -12.02 -6.51
CA ALA A 115 9.03 -13.03 -5.79
C ALA A 115 9.88 -13.80 -4.75
N SER A 116 11.17 -14.05 -5.04
CA SER A 116 12.12 -14.65 -4.09
C SER A 116 12.61 -13.68 -3.01
N GLY A 117 12.43 -12.35 -3.21
CA GLY A 117 12.94 -11.30 -2.33
C GLY A 117 14.40 -10.89 -2.60
N ASP A 118 14.98 -11.36 -3.69
CA ASP A 118 16.35 -10.99 -4.10
C ASP A 118 16.39 -9.60 -4.74
N CYS A 119 15.26 -9.13 -5.29
CA CYS A 119 15.10 -7.79 -5.85
C CYS A 119 13.95 -7.05 -5.16
N LEU A 120 14.21 -5.87 -4.61
CA LEU A 120 13.20 -4.96 -4.07
C LEU A 120 12.90 -3.85 -5.07
N PRO A 121 11.73 -3.87 -5.73
CA PRO A 121 11.36 -2.83 -6.67
C PRO A 121 10.77 -1.61 -5.95
N THR A 122 10.94 -0.42 -6.53
CA THR A 122 10.33 0.84 -6.07
C THR A 122 9.68 1.59 -7.22
N ILE A 123 8.95 2.66 -6.93
CA ILE A 123 8.45 3.62 -7.93
C ILE A 123 8.81 5.05 -7.54
N ALA A 124 9.24 5.85 -8.49
CA ALA A 124 9.62 7.24 -8.32
C ALA A 124 8.85 8.13 -9.31
N VAL A 125 7.93 8.95 -8.78
CA VAL A 125 7.05 9.84 -9.55
C VAL A 125 7.22 11.28 -9.10
N THR A 126 7.16 11.53 -7.80
CA THR A 126 7.10 12.85 -7.17
C THR A 126 8.41 13.61 -7.31
N GLU A 127 8.30 14.92 -7.59
CA GLU A 127 9.41 15.86 -7.65
C GLU A 127 9.19 17.04 -6.70
N PRO A 128 10.23 17.85 -6.39
CA PRO A 128 10.08 18.98 -5.47
C PRO A 128 8.95 19.94 -5.83
N GLN A 129 8.73 20.20 -7.12
CA GLN A 129 7.67 21.08 -7.64
C GLN A 129 6.40 20.33 -8.08
N SER A 130 6.40 19.00 -8.11
CA SER A 130 5.34 18.19 -8.70
C SER A 130 4.98 17.00 -7.82
N GLY A 131 4.01 17.20 -6.93
CA GLY A 131 3.41 16.16 -6.08
C GLY A 131 2.12 15.62 -6.73
N GLY A 132 0.96 16.06 -6.23
CA GLY A 132 -0.35 15.67 -6.78
C GLY A 132 -0.57 16.10 -8.23
N HIS A 133 0.12 17.13 -8.69
CA HIS A 133 0.13 17.58 -10.10
C HIS A 133 1.21 16.84 -10.89
N VAL A 134 0.99 15.56 -11.19
CA VAL A 134 1.96 14.69 -11.88
C VAL A 134 2.42 15.28 -13.23
N LEU A 135 1.55 15.98 -13.95
CA LEU A 135 1.88 16.61 -15.23
C LEU A 135 2.90 17.76 -15.11
N GLY A 136 3.13 18.29 -13.91
CA GLY A 136 4.11 19.33 -13.64
C GLY A 136 5.55 18.83 -13.46
N MET A 137 5.84 17.54 -13.67
CA MET A 137 7.20 17.01 -13.51
C MET A 137 8.15 17.58 -14.56
N ALA A 138 9.40 17.79 -14.15
CA ALA A 138 10.47 18.38 -14.95
C ALA A 138 11.61 17.41 -15.29
N SER A 139 11.74 16.28 -14.58
CA SER A 139 12.73 15.26 -14.95
C SER A 139 12.46 14.75 -16.37
N THR A 140 13.52 14.60 -17.16
CA THR A 140 13.43 14.28 -18.59
C THR A 140 14.10 12.96 -18.93
N ALA A 141 13.70 12.36 -20.05
CA ALA A 141 14.45 11.33 -20.74
C ALA A 141 14.51 11.69 -22.23
N VAL A 142 15.71 11.78 -22.76
CA VAL A 142 15.95 12.09 -24.16
C VAL A 142 16.54 10.85 -24.84
N ARG A 143 15.97 10.45 -25.97
CA ARG A 143 16.46 9.30 -26.74
C ARG A 143 17.82 9.60 -27.37
N ASP A 144 18.77 8.68 -27.20
CA ASP A 144 20.11 8.74 -27.79
C ASP A 144 20.47 7.33 -28.30
N GLY A 145 20.20 7.09 -29.59
CA GLY A 145 20.35 5.77 -30.21
C GLY A 145 19.43 4.70 -29.60
N ASP A 146 20.02 3.65 -29.05
CA ASP A 146 19.35 2.55 -28.41
C ASP A 146 19.12 2.77 -26.88
N ASP A 147 19.50 3.95 -26.39
CA ASP A 147 19.37 4.36 -25.00
C ASP A 147 18.45 5.57 -24.83
N TYR A 148 18.08 5.82 -23.59
CA TYR A 148 17.56 7.10 -23.11
C TYR A 148 18.49 7.68 -22.05
N VAL A 149 18.72 8.99 -22.10
CA VAL A 149 19.50 9.74 -21.12
C VAL A 149 18.52 10.44 -20.18
N LEU A 150 18.50 9.99 -18.93
CA LEU A 150 17.63 10.53 -17.89
C LEU A 150 18.35 11.62 -17.11
N ASN A 151 17.65 12.75 -16.90
CA ASN A 151 18.11 13.86 -16.06
C ASN A 151 17.00 14.34 -15.15
N GLY A 152 17.32 14.58 -13.87
CA GLY A 152 16.35 15.11 -12.90
C GLY A 152 16.48 14.57 -11.51
N ARG A 153 15.42 14.82 -10.69
CA ARG A 153 15.38 14.48 -9.27
C ARG A 153 13.99 14.02 -8.86
N LYS A 154 13.92 12.93 -8.14
CA LYS A 154 12.68 12.43 -7.50
C LYS A 154 12.81 12.52 -5.98
N ILE A 155 11.71 12.82 -5.29
CA ILE A 155 11.66 12.95 -3.83
C ILE A 155 10.61 12.05 -3.22
N TYR A 156 10.72 11.83 -1.91
CA TYR A 156 9.81 11.00 -1.11
C TYR A 156 9.65 9.57 -1.64
N VAL A 157 10.73 9.04 -2.23
CA VAL A 157 10.73 7.68 -2.78
C VAL A 157 10.85 6.67 -1.63
N GLY A 158 9.80 5.90 -1.43
CA GLY A 158 9.79 4.83 -0.44
C GLY A 158 10.76 3.70 -0.86
N ASN A 159 11.43 3.12 0.12
CA ASN A 159 12.46 2.08 -0.09
C ASN A 159 13.65 2.50 -0.96
N SER A 160 13.88 3.81 -1.15
CA SER A 160 14.97 4.31 -1.99
C SER A 160 16.35 3.77 -1.62
N HIS A 161 16.62 3.53 -0.31
CA HIS A 161 17.93 3.09 0.20
C HIS A 161 18.13 1.57 0.21
N ILE A 162 17.07 0.81 -0.06
CA ILE A 162 17.10 -0.66 -0.10
C ILE A 162 16.60 -1.23 -1.43
N GLY A 163 16.09 -0.36 -2.30
CA GLY A 163 15.59 -0.75 -3.63
C GLY A 163 16.71 -1.11 -4.57
N ASP A 164 16.52 -2.16 -5.35
CA ASP A 164 17.45 -2.62 -6.39
C ASP A 164 17.01 -2.14 -7.77
N LEU A 165 15.70 -1.97 -7.97
CA LEU A 165 15.08 -1.64 -9.25
C LEU A 165 14.06 -0.53 -9.08
N HIS A 166 14.27 0.60 -9.74
CA HIS A 166 13.43 1.80 -9.62
C HIS A 166 12.60 2.00 -10.89
N GLY A 167 11.28 2.05 -10.78
CA GLY A 167 10.44 2.52 -11.87
C GLY A 167 10.33 4.03 -11.82
N VAL A 168 10.87 4.70 -12.81
CA VAL A 168 11.00 6.15 -12.82
C VAL A 168 10.12 6.74 -13.90
N VAL A 169 9.19 7.61 -13.51
CA VAL A 169 8.33 8.33 -14.46
C VAL A 169 8.98 9.67 -14.78
N VAL A 170 9.21 9.94 -16.05
CA VAL A 170 9.90 11.13 -16.55
C VAL A 170 9.23 11.68 -17.81
N ARG A 171 9.62 12.85 -18.22
CA ARG A 171 9.13 13.52 -19.43
C ARG A 171 9.95 13.16 -20.65
N THR A 172 9.29 12.62 -21.67
CA THR A 172 9.85 12.37 -23.02
C THR A 172 9.26 13.32 -24.08
N GLY A 173 8.21 14.09 -23.72
CA GLY A 173 7.53 15.02 -24.62
C GLY A 173 6.57 15.94 -23.88
N GLU A 174 5.67 16.59 -24.59
CA GLU A 174 4.72 17.54 -24.01
C GLU A 174 3.37 16.90 -23.63
N GLY A 175 2.67 17.55 -22.69
CA GLY A 175 1.34 17.16 -22.26
C GLY A 175 1.28 15.84 -21.50
N SER A 176 0.11 15.23 -21.44
CA SER A 176 -0.14 13.99 -20.69
C SER A 176 0.46 12.75 -21.37
N LYS A 177 0.57 12.77 -22.69
CA LYS A 177 1.21 11.72 -23.50
C LYS A 177 2.72 11.89 -23.60
N GLY A 178 3.28 12.96 -23.06
CA GLY A 178 4.71 13.21 -22.98
C GLY A 178 5.37 12.63 -21.74
N LEU A 179 4.71 11.77 -20.98
CA LEU A 179 5.30 11.07 -19.84
C LEU A 179 5.55 9.61 -20.18
N SER A 180 6.75 9.13 -19.84
CA SER A 180 7.17 7.73 -20.01
C SER A 180 7.72 7.18 -18.71
N ALA A 181 7.83 5.87 -18.59
CA ALA A 181 8.36 5.23 -17.39
C ALA A 181 9.46 4.23 -17.75
N PHE A 182 10.52 4.21 -16.97
CA PHE A 182 11.70 3.36 -17.20
C PHE A 182 12.03 2.56 -15.95
N LEU A 183 12.56 1.36 -16.14
CA LEU A 183 13.21 0.57 -15.09
C LEU A 183 14.68 1.02 -15.00
N VAL A 184 15.12 1.44 -13.82
CA VAL A 184 16.49 1.86 -13.55
C VAL A 184 17.05 1.02 -12.40
N GLU A 185 18.14 0.31 -12.64
CA GLU A 185 18.84 -0.46 -11.61
C GLU A 185 19.68 0.45 -10.71
N SER A 186 19.81 0.13 -9.44
CA SER A 186 20.57 0.94 -8.48
C SER A 186 22.04 1.13 -8.83
N GLY A 187 22.65 0.22 -9.62
CA GLY A 187 24.04 0.32 -10.09
C GLY A 187 24.23 1.13 -11.37
N THR A 188 23.17 1.70 -11.95
CA THR A 188 23.26 2.41 -13.24
C THR A 188 24.14 3.66 -13.11
N ARG A 189 25.07 3.86 -14.06
CA ARG A 189 25.92 5.06 -14.09
C ARG A 189 25.05 6.32 -14.24
N GLY A 190 25.34 7.35 -13.43
CA GLY A 190 24.55 8.57 -13.39
C GLY A 190 23.35 8.52 -12.47
N PHE A 191 23.03 7.35 -11.88
CA PHE A 191 22.03 7.21 -10.84
C PHE A 191 22.68 7.29 -9.45
N ARG A 192 22.04 7.99 -8.51
CA ARG A 192 22.44 7.97 -7.09
C ARG A 192 21.22 8.19 -6.17
N VAL A 193 21.32 7.63 -4.98
CA VAL A 193 20.37 7.86 -3.89
C VAL A 193 20.91 8.96 -2.99
N GLY A 194 20.05 9.92 -2.63
CA GLY A 194 20.38 10.97 -1.66
C GLY A 194 20.30 10.50 -0.21
N PRO A 195 20.57 11.39 0.77
CA PRO A 195 20.41 11.06 2.17
C PRO A 195 18.97 10.63 2.51
N GLN A 196 18.83 9.76 3.51
CA GLN A 196 17.52 9.45 4.06
C GLN A 196 16.91 10.72 4.68
N GLN A 197 15.64 11.00 4.33
CA GLN A 197 14.92 12.14 4.87
C GLN A 197 14.42 11.81 6.29
N PRO A 198 14.68 12.68 7.28
CA PRO A 198 14.13 12.49 8.62
C PRO A 198 12.61 12.65 8.59
N ALA A 199 11.92 11.69 9.19
CA ALA A 199 10.46 11.65 9.23
C ALA A 199 9.95 11.66 10.68
N MET A 200 8.70 12.11 10.89
CA MET A 200 8.13 12.15 12.24
C MET A 200 7.79 10.77 12.79
N GLY A 201 7.51 9.81 11.91
CA GLY A 201 7.16 8.42 12.23
C GLY A 201 7.65 7.48 11.13
N LEU A 202 7.17 6.22 11.13
CA LEU A 202 7.61 5.14 10.26
C LEU A 202 9.13 4.91 10.35
N HIS A 203 9.70 5.03 11.56
CA HIS A 203 11.11 4.79 11.79
C HIS A 203 11.47 3.33 11.47
N GLY A 204 12.50 3.14 10.66
CA GLY A 204 12.84 1.85 10.04
C GLY A 204 12.45 1.75 8.56
N PHE A 205 11.60 2.65 8.06
CA PHE A 205 11.26 2.80 6.64
C PHE A 205 12.07 3.94 6.02
N SER A 206 12.50 3.81 4.75
CA SER A 206 13.26 4.86 4.11
C SER A 206 12.40 5.74 3.21
N PHE A 207 12.55 7.05 3.40
CA PHE A 207 12.16 8.08 2.46
C PHE A 207 13.43 8.75 1.93
N GLY A 208 13.64 8.76 0.64
CA GLY A 208 14.83 9.38 0.06
C GLY A 208 14.56 10.06 -1.26
N GLU A 209 15.62 10.55 -1.82
CA GLU A 209 15.67 11.22 -3.10
C GLU A 209 16.47 10.40 -4.09
N LEU A 210 16.03 10.39 -5.34
CA LEU A 210 16.77 9.78 -6.45
C LEU A 210 17.22 10.89 -7.39
N PHE A 211 18.48 10.86 -7.77
CA PHE A 211 19.10 11.81 -8.70
C PHE A 211 19.54 11.07 -9.95
N PHE A 212 19.29 11.69 -11.09
CA PHE A 212 19.65 11.24 -12.40
C PHE A 212 20.49 12.34 -13.06
N ASP A 213 21.75 12.03 -13.38
CA ASP A 213 22.72 12.94 -13.98
C ASP A 213 23.35 12.22 -15.18
N ASP A 214 22.87 12.56 -16.36
CA ASP A 214 23.16 11.84 -17.62
C ASP A 214 23.06 10.32 -17.47
N CYS A 215 22.01 9.87 -16.76
CA CYS A 215 21.78 8.47 -16.43
C CYS A 215 21.30 7.72 -17.69
N ARG A 216 22.17 6.90 -18.27
CA ARG A 216 21.88 6.12 -19.48
C ARG A 216 21.12 4.85 -19.14
N VAL A 217 19.97 4.68 -19.77
CA VAL A 217 19.08 3.54 -19.58
C VAL A 217 18.73 2.95 -20.95
N PRO A 218 18.94 1.65 -21.19
CA PRO A 218 18.59 1.02 -22.46
C PRO A 218 17.11 1.20 -22.80
N ALA A 219 16.78 1.41 -24.08
CA ALA A 219 15.38 1.53 -24.52
C ALA A 219 14.54 0.27 -24.17
N ALA A 220 15.17 -0.88 -24.05
CA ALA A 220 14.54 -2.12 -23.58
C ALA A 220 14.01 -2.04 -22.15
N GLN A 221 14.41 -1.04 -21.35
CA GLN A 221 13.92 -0.79 -19.99
C GLN A 221 12.71 0.16 -19.95
N LEU A 222 12.21 0.62 -21.10
CA LEU A 222 10.95 1.36 -21.18
C LEU A 222 9.78 0.45 -20.76
N LEU A 223 8.95 0.95 -19.85
CA LEU A 223 7.73 0.27 -19.38
C LEU A 223 6.54 0.65 -20.26
N GLY A 224 5.93 -0.32 -20.90
CA GLY A 224 4.89 -0.10 -21.89
C GLY A 224 5.41 0.57 -23.14
N ARG A 225 4.77 1.65 -23.57
CA ARG A 225 5.16 2.47 -24.74
C ARG A 225 5.58 3.86 -24.28
N GLU A 226 6.32 4.56 -25.10
CA GLU A 226 6.53 5.98 -24.90
C GLU A 226 5.20 6.71 -24.85
N GLY A 227 5.00 7.52 -23.82
CA GLY A 227 3.71 8.18 -23.52
C GLY A 227 2.82 7.47 -22.50
N ASP A 228 3.14 6.25 -22.06
CA ASP A 228 2.34 5.50 -21.06
C ASP A 228 2.68 5.87 -19.61
N GLY A 229 3.63 6.77 -19.34
CA GLY A 229 4.12 7.08 -18.00
C GLY A 229 3.02 7.55 -17.04
N LEU A 230 2.03 8.30 -17.53
CA LEU A 230 0.88 8.71 -16.71
C LEU A 230 0.05 7.49 -16.29
N SER A 231 -0.18 6.53 -17.18
CA SER A 231 -0.90 5.29 -16.90
C SER A 231 -0.13 4.42 -15.90
N VAL A 232 1.20 4.34 -16.03
CA VAL A 232 2.08 3.64 -15.08
C VAL A 232 1.99 4.28 -13.68
N ALA A 233 2.08 5.62 -13.58
CA ALA A 233 2.00 6.34 -12.32
C ALA A 233 0.64 6.14 -11.63
N TYR A 234 -0.45 6.32 -12.36
CA TYR A 234 -1.80 6.22 -11.79
C TYR A 234 -2.21 4.78 -11.46
N SER A 235 -1.85 3.79 -12.29
CA SER A 235 -2.14 2.38 -11.98
C SER A 235 -1.46 1.94 -10.70
N SER A 236 -0.17 2.28 -10.53
CA SER A 236 0.53 2.01 -9.27
C SER A 236 -0.14 2.71 -8.09
N SER A 237 -0.55 3.97 -8.24
CA SER A 237 -1.19 4.74 -7.17
C SER A 237 -2.60 4.24 -6.84
N VAL A 238 -3.44 3.96 -7.84
CA VAL A 238 -4.85 3.59 -7.65
C VAL A 238 -4.99 2.15 -7.21
N LEU A 239 -4.35 1.20 -7.92
CA LEU A 239 -4.56 -0.23 -7.68
C LEU A 239 -3.69 -0.80 -6.55
N TYR A 240 -2.59 -0.14 -6.23
CA TYR A 240 -1.68 -0.59 -5.18
C TYR A 240 -1.52 0.47 -4.08
N GLY A 241 -1.28 1.74 -4.43
CA GLY A 241 -1.03 2.77 -3.44
C GLY A 241 -2.17 2.97 -2.46
N ARG A 242 -3.38 3.21 -2.96
CA ARG A 242 -4.57 3.39 -2.11
C ARG A 242 -4.85 2.18 -1.22
N PRO A 243 -5.03 0.95 -1.76
CA PRO A 243 -5.33 -0.21 -0.92
C PRO A 243 -4.18 -0.61 0.00
N ASN A 244 -2.93 -0.43 -0.41
CA ASN A 244 -1.78 -0.74 0.43
C ASN A 244 -1.69 0.21 1.64
N LEU A 245 -1.90 1.51 1.43
CA LEU A 245 -1.93 2.50 2.52
C LEU A 245 -3.15 2.31 3.43
N THR A 246 -4.28 1.90 2.87
CA THR A 246 -5.45 1.45 3.62
C THR A 246 -5.08 0.30 4.55
N ALA A 247 -4.32 -0.68 4.08
CA ALA A 247 -3.86 -1.81 4.88
C ALA A 247 -2.88 -1.42 5.99
N VAL A 248 -1.97 -0.45 5.71
CA VAL A 248 -1.07 0.11 6.74
C VAL A 248 -1.89 0.78 7.84
N SER A 249 -2.85 1.64 7.48
CA SER A 249 -3.75 2.29 8.46
C SER A 249 -4.52 1.27 9.28
N LEU A 250 -5.00 0.22 8.64
CA LEU A 250 -5.79 -0.82 9.31
C LEU A 250 -4.96 -1.57 10.36
N GLY A 251 -3.68 -1.87 10.06
CA GLY A 251 -2.75 -2.47 11.00
C GLY A 251 -2.47 -1.55 12.20
N ILE A 252 -2.19 -0.25 11.95
CA ILE A 252 -2.02 0.75 13.00
C ILE A 252 -3.27 0.83 13.88
N HIS A 253 -4.46 0.88 13.27
CA HIS A 253 -5.73 1.00 13.99
C HIS A 253 -5.98 -0.22 14.89
N GLN A 254 -5.66 -1.43 14.40
CA GLN A 254 -5.75 -2.64 15.22
C GLN A 254 -4.76 -2.60 16.40
N ALA A 255 -3.51 -2.15 16.17
CA ALA A 255 -2.51 -2.00 17.22
C ALA A 255 -2.94 -0.99 18.30
N VAL A 256 -3.54 0.13 17.88
CA VAL A 256 -4.13 1.13 18.79
C VAL A 256 -5.18 0.51 19.69
N LEU A 257 -6.11 -0.28 19.13
CA LEU A 257 -7.16 -0.93 19.90
C LEU A 257 -6.58 -1.95 20.89
N ASP A 258 -5.65 -2.78 20.44
CA ASP A 258 -5.04 -3.85 21.25
C ASP A 258 -4.29 -3.26 22.45
N GLU A 259 -3.40 -2.29 22.23
CA GLU A 259 -2.61 -1.64 23.29
C GLU A 259 -3.51 -0.90 24.27
N THR A 260 -4.49 -0.13 23.75
CA THR A 260 -5.37 0.67 24.60
C THR A 260 -6.29 -0.22 25.45
N THR A 261 -6.75 -1.35 24.92
CA THR A 261 -7.55 -2.32 25.66
C THR A 261 -6.72 -2.97 26.77
N ALA A 262 -5.50 -3.40 26.46
CA ALA A 262 -4.58 -3.96 27.46
C ALA A 262 -4.30 -2.95 28.58
N PHE A 263 -3.94 -1.71 28.22
CA PHE A 263 -3.71 -0.65 29.19
C PHE A 263 -4.91 -0.40 30.11
N CYS A 264 -6.11 -0.30 29.54
CA CYS A 264 -7.32 -0.06 30.33
C CYS A 264 -7.66 -1.20 31.29
N THR A 265 -7.30 -2.43 30.94
CA THR A 265 -7.54 -3.61 31.78
C THR A 265 -6.55 -3.69 32.95
N GLU A 266 -5.30 -3.29 32.72
CA GLU A 266 -4.23 -3.34 33.72
C GLU A 266 -4.21 -2.13 34.64
N ARG A 267 -4.41 -0.92 34.09
CA ARG A 267 -4.30 0.35 34.81
C ARG A 267 -5.50 0.59 35.73
N ARG A 268 -5.22 0.80 37.02
CA ARG A 268 -6.26 1.08 38.03
C ARG A 268 -6.38 2.55 38.37
N ARG A 269 -7.61 3.01 38.61
CA ARG A 269 -7.99 4.31 39.20
C ARG A 269 -9.15 4.09 40.15
N TYR A 270 -9.17 4.78 41.26
CA TYR A 270 -10.20 4.70 42.28
C TYR A 270 -10.47 3.24 42.75
N GLY A 271 -9.42 2.41 42.74
CA GLY A 271 -9.51 0.99 43.15
C GLY A 271 -9.90 0.01 42.04
N GLU A 272 -10.41 0.50 40.89
CA GLU A 272 -10.92 -0.33 39.79
C GLU A 272 -10.07 -0.16 38.50
N PRO A 273 -10.09 -1.14 37.57
CA PRO A 273 -9.49 -0.98 36.23
C PRO A 273 -10.11 0.23 35.50
N LEU A 274 -9.30 0.91 34.67
CA LEU A 274 -9.80 1.99 33.81
C LEU A 274 -10.95 1.52 32.91
N ALA A 275 -10.91 0.25 32.48
CA ALA A 275 -11.95 -0.38 31.67
C ALA A 275 -13.36 -0.34 32.33
N GLU A 276 -13.45 -0.13 33.64
CA GLU A 276 -14.76 -0.03 34.31
C GLU A 276 -15.38 1.38 34.23
N LEU A 277 -14.59 2.39 33.87
CA LEU A 277 -15.09 3.76 33.73
C LEU A 277 -15.95 3.91 32.46
N PRO A 278 -17.20 4.40 32.57
CA PRO A 278 -18.09 4.57 31.41
C PRO A 278 -17.50 5.45 30.30
N THR A 279 -16.76 6.51 30.66
CA THR A 279 -16.11 7.42 29.71
C THR A 279 -15.01 6.72 28.91
N VAL A 280 -14.27 5.78 29.51
CA VAL A 280 -13.27 4.95 28.86
C VAL A 280 -13.93 3.93 27.93
N LYS A 281 -15.00 3.26 28.41
CA LYS A 281 -15.81 2.32 27.60
C LYS A 281 -16.37 3.00 26.35
N LEU A 282 -16.84 4.24 26.44
CA LEU A 282 -17.33 5.01 25.29
C LEU A 282 -16.22 5.29 24.27
N LYS A 283 -15.00 5.67 24.70
CA LYS A 283 -13.87 5.88 23.79
C LYS A 283 -13.42 4.59 23.13
N LEU A 284 -13.28 3.49 23.88
CA LEU A 284 -12.98 2.17 23.32
C LEU A 284 -14.04 1.73 22.31
N GLY A 285 -15.32 1.98 22.62
CA GLY A 285 -16.43 1.71 21.69
C GLY A 285 -16.32 2.49 20.39
N ARG A 286 -15.88 3.75 20.41
CA ARG A 286 -15.62 4.56 19.20
C ARG A 286 -14.48 3.98 18.40
N ILE A 287 -13.33 3.65 19.02
CA ILE A 287 -12.17 3.02 18.36
C ILE A 287 -12.62 1.72 17.68
N GLN A 288 -13.35 0.86 18.39
CA GLN A 288 -13.85 -0.41 17.87
C GLN A 288 -14.82 -0.21 16.69
N SER A 289 -15.75 0.73 16.80
CA SER A 289 -16.73 1.03 15.73
C SER A 289 -16.05 1.51 14.46
N ARG A 290 -15.10 2.46 14.59
CA ARG A 290 -14.31 2.95 13.44
C ARG A 290 -13.51 1.82 12.80
N LEU A 291 -12.87 0.94 13.59
CA LEU A 291 -12.10 -0.18 13.06
C LEU A 291 -12.98 -1.18 12.30
N LEU A 292 -14.20 -1.44 12.75
CA LEU A 292 -15.15 -2.32 12.05
C LEU A 292 -15.51 -1.76 10.67
N LEU A 293 -15.84 -0.47 10.59
CA LEU A 293 -16.18 0.20 9.32
C LEU A 293 -14.96 0.30 8.40
N ALA A 294 -13.81 0.69 8.94
CA ALA A 294 -12.54 0.77 8.21
C ALA A 294 -12.16 -0.57 7.58
N ARG A 295 -12.27 -1.65 8.33
CA ARG A 295 -11.99 -3.01 7.85
C ARG A 295 -12.95 -3.48 6.77
N LEU A 296 -14.25 -3.20 6.94
CA LEU A 296 -15.26 -3.54 5.94
C LEU A 296 -14.96 -2.83 4.62
N SER A 297 -14.70 -1.53 4.64
CA SER A 297 -14.39 -0.75 3.44
C SER A 297 -13.10 -1.21 2.75
N ALA A 298 -12.05 -1.52 3.53
CA ALA A 298 -10.77 -1.97 3.02
C ALA A 298 -10.89 -3.29 2.25
N TYR A 299 -11.47 -4.32 2.89
CA TYR A 299 -11.58 -5.64 2.29
C TYR A 299 -12.61 -5.70 1.16
N HIS A 300 -13.69 -4.92 1.22
CA HIS A 300 -14.63 -4.79 0.11
C HIS A 300 -13.95 -4.24 -1.14
N ALA A 301 -13.21 -3.13 -1.03
CA ALA A 301 -12.53 -2.51 -2.18
C ALA A 301 -11.53 -3.46 -2.85
N VAL A 302 -10.70 -4.19 -2.08
CA VAL A 302 -9.72 -5.10 -2.66
C VAL A 302 -10.33 -6.41 -3.16
N HIS A 303 -11.46 -6.83 -2.61
CA HIS A 303 -12.23 -7.95 -3.13
C HIS A 303 -12.78 -7.65 -4.54
N LEU A 304 -13.29 -6.43 -4.77
CA LEU A 304 -13.70 -6.00 -6.10
C LEU A 304 -12.53 -5.98 -7.09
N LEU A 305 -11.32 -5.54 -6.64
CA LEU A 305 -10.11 -5.64 -7.47
C LEU A 305 -9.78 -7.07 -7.88
N ASP A 306 -9.87 -8.02 -6.94
CA ASP A 306 -9.60 -9.43 -7.23
C ASP A 306 -10.63 -10.06 -8.17
N GLN A 307 -11.83 -9.48 -8.25
CA GLN A 307 -12.86 -9.86 -9.21
C GLN A 307 -12.71 -9.15 -10.57
N GLY A 308 -11.75 -8.23 -10.73
CA GLY A 308 -11.59 -7.43 -11.94
C GLY A 308 -12.73 -6.43 -12.17
N LEU A 309 -13.41 -6.01 -11.11
CA LEU A 309 -14.51 -5.06 -11.19
C LEU A 309 -14.03 -3.61 -11.04
N PRO A 310 -14.65 -2.64 -11.74
CA PRO A 310 -14.42 -1.23 -11.51
C PRO A 310 -14.73 -0.87 -10.05
N CYS A 311 -13.77 -0.21 -9.36
CA CYS A 311 -13.90 0.09 -7.93
C CYS A 311 -13.07 1.30 -7.47
N ASP A 312 -12.83 2.28 -8.34
CA ASP A 312 -12.04 3.46 -7.98
C ASP A 312 -12.66 4.25 -6.83
N ALA A 313 -14.00 4.32 -6.75
CA ALA A 313 -14.73 4.98 -5.68
C ALA A 313 -14.51 4.27 -4.34
N GLU A 314 -14.61 2.96 -4.31
CA GLU A 314 -14.39 2.12 -3.14
C GLU A 314 -12.95 2.21 -2.65
N LEU A 315 -11.97 2.21 -3.57
CA LEU A 315 -10.54 2.38 -3.24
C LEU A 315 -10.25 3.78 -2.66
N MET A 316 -10.86 4.83 -3.21
CA MET A 316 -10.75 6.19 -2.68
C MET A 316 -11.35 6.29 -1.29
N ASN A 317 -12.59 5.83 -1.14
CA ASN A 317 -13.30 5.86 0.13
C ASN A 317 -12.61 5.00 1.20
N ALA A 318 -12.14 3.80 0.84
CA ALA A 318 -11.41 2.94 1.77
C ALA A 318 -10.14 3.61 2.30
N LYS A 319 -9.34 4.25 1.42
CA LYS A 319 -8.14 4.98 1.82
C LYS A 319 -8.47 6.17 2.73
N LEU A 320 -9.47 6.97 2.38
CA LEU A 320 -9.94 8.10 3.18
C LEU A 320 -10.38 7.65 4.58
N VAL A 321 -11.35 6.75 4.64
CA VAL A 321 -11.94 6.26 5.92
C VAL A 321 -10.89 5.63 6.81
N ASN A 322 -9.97 4.82 6.25
CA ASN A 322 -8.94 4.15 7.06
C ASN A 322 -7.91 5.13 7.61
N ALA A 323 -7.42 6.09 6.79
CA ALA A 323 -6.45 7.08 7.23
C ALA A 323 -7.00 7.98 8.35
N GLU A 324 -8.21 8.53 8.17
CA GLU A 324 -8.85 9.39 9.16
C GLU A 324 -9.21 8.62 10.44
N SER A 325 -9.82 7.44 10.31
CA SER A 325 -10.24 6.62 11.46
C SER A 325 -9.06 6.14 12.31
N ALA A 326 -7.93 5.76 11.69
CA ALA A 326 -6.74 5.36 12.42
C ALA A 326 -6.16 6.52 13.22
N LEU A 327 -6.10 7.72 12.63
CA LEU A 327 -5.59 8.92 13.28
C LEU A 327 -6.48 9.37 14.43
N GLU A 328 -7.81 9.42 14.22
CA GLU A 328 -8.76 9.75 15.29
C GLU A 328 -8.72 8.74 16.45
N SER A 329 -8.58 7.46 16.13
CA SER A 329 -8.48 6.40 17.13
C SER A 329 -7.16 6.47 17.92
N ALA A 330 -6.06 6.83 17.26
CA ALA A 330 -4.79 7.08 17.94
C ALA A 330 -4.87 8.29 18.89
N ARG A 331 -5.60 9.35 18.53
CA ARG A 331 -5.89 10.50 19.42
C ARG A 331 -6.73 10.08 20.63
N ASP A 332 -7.83 9.33 20.42
CA ASP A 332 -8.63 8.81 21.52
C ASP A 332 -7.80 7.91 22.47
N ALA A 333 -6.87 7.13 21.92
CA ALA A 333 -5.94 6.31 22.70
C ALA A 333 -4.96 7.16 23.53
N MET A 334 -4.37 8.21 22.93
CA MET A 334 -3.53 9.17 23.66
C MET A 334 -4.27 9.78 24.84
N ASP A 335 -5.53 10.19 24.66
CA ASP A 335 -6.37 10.72 25.73
C ASP A 335 -6.60 9.70 26.86
N ILE A 336 -6.84 8.44 26.52
CA ILE A 336 -7.04 7.35 27.50
C ILE A 336 -5.75 7.10 28.29
N HIS A 337 -4.60 7.09 27.61
CA HIS A 337 -3.29 6.89 28.25
C HIS A 337 -2.83 8.10 29.06
N ALA A 338 -3.38 9.30 28.78
CA ALA A 338 -3.04 10.56 29.41
C ALA A 338 -1.50 10.79 29.42
N ALA A 339 -0.91 11.16 30.55
CA ALA A 339 0.53 11.38 30.63
C ALA A 339 1.38 10.17 30.19
N CYS A 340 0.93 8.94 30.44
CA CYS A 340 1.63 7.72 30.00
C CYS A 340 1.73 7.60 28.48
N GLY A 341 0.80 8.20 27.72
CA GLY A 341 0.82 8.21 26.26
C GLY A 341 1.87 9.15 25.65
N LEU A 342 2.46 10.05 26.44
CA LEU A 342 3.44 11.03 25.96
C LEU A 342 4.89 10.50 25.99
N PHE A 343 5.12 9.35 26.61
CA PHE A 343 6.45 8.77 26.79
C PHE A 343 6.67 7.55 25.90
N THR A 344 7.91 7.35 25.47
CA THR A 344 8.31 6.33 24.50
C THR A 344 8.43 4.91 25.05
N ASP A 345 8.21 4.72 26.36
CA ASP A 345 8.12 3.40 27.00
C ASP A 345 6.85 2.64 26.64
N ARG A 346 5.86 3.37 26.04
CA ARG A 346 4.64 2.80 25.47
C ARG A 346 4.48 3.17 24.00
N PRO A 347 3.89 2.27 23.17
CA PRO A 347 3.88 2.46 21.72
C PRO A 347 2.81 3.45 21.22
N VAL A 348 1.94 4.00 22.08
CA VAL A 348 0.77 4.76 21.65
C VAL A 348 1.13 6.07 20.95
N GLU A 349 2.20 6.76 21.41
CA GLU A 349 2.70 7.97 20.76
C GLU A 349 3.26 7.66 19.36
N ARG A 350 3.91 6.50 19.19
CA ARG A 350 4.39 6.01 17.90
C ARG A 350 3.23 5.78 16.93
N PHE A 351 2.15 5.14 17.39
CA PHE A 351 0.96 4.92 16.56
C PHE A 351 0.37 6.22 16.03
N LEU A 352 0.35 7.27 16.86
CA LEU A 352 -0.10 8.60 16.45
C LEU A 352 0.81 9.20 15.37
N ARG A 353 2.14 9.13 15.55
CA ARG A 353 3.13 9.60 14.57
C ARG A 353 3.01 8.85 13.25
N ASP A 354 2.92 7.53 13.32
CA ASP A 354 2.83 6.65 12.15
C ASP A 354 1.52 6.88 11.38
N ALA A 355 0.38 7.02 12.07
CA ALA A 355 -0.91 7.28 11.45
C ALA A 355 -0.93 8.58 10.63
N HIS A 356 -0.19 9.61 11.09
CA HIS A 356 -0.07 10.87 10.35
C HIS A 356 0.60 10.73 8.97
N HIS A 357 1.41 9.70 8.72
CA HIS A 357 2.06 9.51 7.43
C HIS A 357 1.11 9.07 6.32
N ILE A 358 -0.08 8.55 6.66
CA ILE A 358 -0.91 7.83 5.69
C ILE A 358 -1.83 8.75 4.87
N PHE A 359 -2.18 9.94 5.37
CA PHE A 359 -3.11 10.83 4.66
C PHE A 359 -2.54 11.36 3.33
N ALA A 360 -1.23 11.59 3.24
CA ALA A 360 -0.61 12.32 2.14
C ALA A 360 -0.36 11.48 0.87
N PRO A 361 0.28 10.29 0.90
CA PRO A 361 0.62 9.56 -0.32
C PRO A 361 -0.62 8.98 -1.02
N ALA A 362 -0.50 8.70 -2.32
CA ALA A 362 -1.56 8.21 -3.21
C ALA A 362 -2.82 9.12 -3.28
N GLY A 363 -2.61 10.41 -3.08
CA GLY A 363 -3.64 11.44 -2.99
C GLY A 363 -4.06 11.73 -1.55
N THR A 364 -4.02 13.02 -1.17
CA THR A 364 -4.43 13.47 0.16
C THR A 364 -5.91 13.21 0.43
N SER A 365 -6.35 13.28 1.68
CA SER A 365 -7.76 13.17 2.05
C SER A 365 -8.64 14.14 1.24
N ASP A 366 -8.20 15.38 1.07
CA ASP A 366 -8.92 16.39 0.28
C ASP A 366 -9.05 16.00 -1.19
N ILE A 367 -8.01 15.41 -1.79
CA ILE A 367 -8.07 14.92 -3.17
C ILE A 367 -9.05 13.74 -3.29
N GLN A 368 -9.10 12.84 -2.31
CA GLN A 368 -10.07 11.75 -2.31
C GLN A 368 -11.51 12.31 -2.20
N LEU A 369 -11.75 13.26 -1.28
CA LEU A 369 -13.05 13.92 -1.11
C LEU A 369 -13.49 14.68 -2.37
N LEU A 370 -12.57 15.45 -2.99
CA LEU A 370 -12.84 16.15 -4.23
C LEU A 370 -13.30 15.18 -5.34
N ARG A 371 -12.60 14.06 -5.50
CA ARG A 371 -12.94 13.05 -6.51
C ARG A 371 -14.27 12.35 -6.23
N LEU A 372 -14.55 12.03 -4.98
CA LEU A 372 -15.86 11.48 -4.58
C LEU A 372 -16.98 12.49 -4.81
N GLY A 373 -16.74 13.78 -4.56
CA GLY A 373 -17.68 14.86 -4.88
C GLY A 373 -17.93 15.00 -6.39
N GLU A 374 -16.88 14.93 -7.22
CA GLU A 374 -17.02 14.91 -8.69
C GLU A 374 -17.86 13.71 -9.17
N LEU A 375 -17.66 12.52 -8.56
CA LEU A 375 -18.49 11.34 -8.86
C LEU A 375 -19.96 11.56 -8.49
N ALA A 376 -20.25 12.11 -7.30
CA ALA A 376 -21.62 12.40 -6.86
C ALA A 376 -22.35 13.40 -7.79
N LEU A 377 -21.59 14.29 -8.44
CA LEU A 377 -22.11 15.25 -9.42
C LEU A 377 -22.19 14.70 -10.86
N GLY A 378 -21.86 13.42 -11.08
CA GLY A 378 -21.78 12.84 -12.41
C GLY A 378 -20.64 13.37 -13.28
N GLN A 379 -19.63 14.00 -12.67
CA GLN A 379 -18.45 14.60 -13.32
C GLN A 379 -17.21 13.69 -13.21
N GLY A 380 -17.39 12.44 -12.80
CA GLY A 380 -16.31 11.48 -12.62
C GLY A 380 -15.52 11.25 -13.91
N LYS A 381 -14.18 11.20 -13.80
CA LYS A 381 -13.30 10.77 -14.89
C LYS A 381 -13.29 9.25 -14.94
N GLY A 382 -13.16 8.67 -16.15
CA GLY A 382 -13.19 7.22 -16.34
C GLY A 382 -12.28 6.45 -15.37
N GLU A 383 -12.75 5.31 -14.92
CA GLU A 383 -12.15 4.50 -13.87
C GLU A 383 -10.85 3.80 -14.31
N TRP A 384 -9.80 3.96 -13.51
CA TRP A 384 -8.51 3.30 -13.74
C TRP A 384 -8.59 1.79 -13.48
N SER A 385 -9.31 1.37 -12.46
CA SER A 385 -9.54 -0.05 -12.15
C SER A 385 -10.26 -0.76 -13.30
N GLY A 386 -11.26 -0.13 -13.92
CA GLY A 386 -11.97 -0.67 -15.07
C GLY A 386 -11.09 -0.83 -16.32
N ARG A 387 -10.26 0.18 -16.63
CA ARG A 387 -9.34 0.13 -17.78
C ARG A 387 -8.30 -1.00 -17.66
N LEU A 388 -7.84 -1.28 -16.46
CA LEU A 388 -6.86 -2.33 -16.22
C LEU A 388 -7.50 -3.71 -16.18
N ALA A 389 -8.75 -3.83 -15.76
CA ALA A 389 -9.51 -5.07 -15.89
C ALA A 389 -9.65 -5.52 -17.35
N GLU A 390 -9.76 -4.58 -18.29
CA GLU A 390 -9.79 -4.88 -19.74
C GLU A 390 -8.44 -5.41 -20.26
N VAL A 391 -7.32 -4.91 -19.72
CA VAL A 391 -5.97 -5.36 -20.10
C VAL A 391 -5.59 -6.69 -19.44
N LEU A 392 -6.16 -6.97 -18.26
CA LEU A 392 -5.83 -8.12 -17.42
C LEU A 392 -6.84 -9.27 -17.53
N ARG A 393 -7.86 -9.20 -18.39
CA ARG A 393 -8.77 -10.32 -18.55
C ARG A 393 -7.98 -11.58 -18.89
N PRO A 394 -7.88 -12.57 -17.99
CA PRO A 394 -7.49 -13.90 -18.40
C PRO A 394 -8.46 -14.33 -19.49
N ALA A 395 -7.97 -15.12 -20.46
CA ALA A 395 -8.85 -15.78 -21.42
C ALA A 395 -10.06 -16.36 -20.68
N PRO A 396 -11.29 -16.21 -21.19
CA PRO A 396 -12.48 -16.63 -20.47
C PRO A 396 -12.30 -18.10 -20.05
N VAL A 397 -12.18 -18.32 -18.76
CA VAL A 397 -12.33 -19.65 -18.18
C VAL A 397 -13.79 -19.97 -18.42
N GLU A 398 -14.09 -20.95 -19.26
CA GLU A 398 -15.43 -21.51 -19.40
C GLU A 398 -15.90 -21.87 -17.99
N ARG A 399 -16.79 -21.04 -17.43
CA ARG A 399 -17.48 -21.41 -16.20
C ARG A 399 -18.40 -22.58 -16.57
N PRO A 400 -18.39 -23.68 -15.82
CA PRO A 400 -19.46 -24.64 -15.96
C PRO A 400 -20.78 -23.87 -15.76
N GLU A 401 -21.74 -24.10 -16.67
CA GLU A 401 -23.06 -23.48 -16.60
C GLU A 401 -23.61 -23.67 -15.19
N GLU A 402 -23.80 -22.55 -14.48
CA GLU A 402 -24.52 -22.58 -13.21
C GLU A 402 -25.93 -23.06 -13.51
N GLU A 403 -26.29 -24.25 -13.03
CA GLU A 403 -27.65 -24.70 -13.03
C GLU A 403 -28.55 -23.63 -12.39
N PRO A 404 -29.60 -23.15 -13.05
CA PRO A 404 -30.48 -22.16 -12.48
C PRO A 404 -31.06 -22.70 -11.18
N LEU A 405 -30.96 -21.92 -10.12
CA LEU A 405 -31.63 -22.24 -8.84
C LEU A 405 -33.11 -22.55 -9.14
N PRO A 406 -33.66 -23.67 -8.61
CA PRO A 406 -35.05 -24.06 -8.85
C PRO A 406 -35.96 -22.90 -8.45
N GLY A 407 -36.75 -22.41 -9.42
CA GLY A 407 -37.57 -21.21 -9.29
C GLY A 407 -38.59 -21.33 -8.18
N GLY A 408 -38.55 -20.37 -7.26
CA GLY A 408 -39.53 -20.22 -6.17
C GLY A 408 -40.90 -19.74 -6.64
N ARG A 409 -41.56 -20.44 -7.56
CA ARG A 409 -42.96 -20.16 -7.99
C ARG A 409 -43.97 -21.25 -7.65
N GLU A 410 -43.59 -22.36 -7.05
CA GLU A 410 -44.55 -23.43 -6.70
C GLU A 410 -44.88 -23.56 -5.21
N ALA A 411 -44.38 -22.69 -4.32
CA ALA A 411 -44.65 -22.77 -2.87
C ALA A 411 -45.86 -21.94 -2.39
N LEU A 412 -46.56 -21.21 -3.25
CA LEU A 412 -47.72 -20.36 -2.85
C LEU A 412 -49.09 -20.89 -3.29
N ALA A 413 -49.20 -22.10 -3.80
CA ALA A 413 -50.48 -22.69 -4.27
C ALA A 413 -51.03 -23.82 -3.38
N ARG A 414 -50.51 -24.00 -2.17
CA ARG A 414 -51.03 -25.05 -1.24
C ARG A 414 -51.37 -24.54 0.16
N VAL A 415 -51.84 -23.31 0.29
CA VAL A 415 -52.57 -22.86 1.49
C VAL A 415 -53.75 -22.01 1.02
N SER A 416 -54.79 -22.66 0.62
CA SER A 416 -56.16 -22.17 0.59
C SER A 416 -57.06 -23.34 0.94
#